data_0c1cadad02c1fc3f20e307b46751cd4d
#
_entry.id   0c1cadad02c1fc3f20e307b46751cd4d
#
_cell.length_a   1.000
_cell.length_b   1.000
_cell.length_c   1.000
_cell.angle_alpha   90.00
_cell.angle_beta   90.00
_cell.angle_gamma   90.00
#
_symmetry.space_group_name_H-M   'P 1'
#
loop_
_entity.id
_entity.type
_entity.pdbx_description
1 polymer ?
#
loop_
_entity_poly.entity_id
_entity_poly.type
_entity_poly.pdbx_seq_one_letter_code
_entity_poly.pdbx_strand_id
1 'polypeptide(L)'
;MTMKKSNILGIFVGLLTVLCMNLYTYCNLKFNSVYYAQHIPHKEGTEPDLVMLIENMDWIYTPEIDGIRYDNDGTNAIINTKSKSFLTKSLGSFLYDKDNMTIGFDSRFRFEDVSYFSEEAKRVQVNESKIKREIREDFSPIMKVQTKPFINLQWLFNLIYKSRFN
;
A
#
# COMPACT_ATOMS: atom_id res chain seq x y z
N MET A 1 -35.72 -13.04 -35.89
CA MET A 1 -35.63 -14.04 -34.81
C MET A 1 -35.83 -13.35 -33.49
N THR A 2 -37.02 -13.35 -32.92
CA THR A 2 -37.35 -12.61 -31.66
C THR A 2 -36.92 -13.47 -30.48
N MET A 3 -35.92 -13.01 -29.73
CA MET A 3 -35.53 -13.67 -28.47
C MET A 3 -36.70 -13.68 -27.49
N LYS A 4 -36.96 -14.84 -26.83
CA LYS A 4 -37.97 -14.92 -25.77
C LYS A 4 -37.55 -14.02 -24.59
N LYS A 5 -38.52 -13.34 -23.95
CA LYS A 5 -38.27 -12.47 -22.79
C LYS A 5 -37.48 -13.15 -21.64
N SER A 6 -37.72 -14.47 -21.45
CA SER A 6 -36.95 -15.25 -20.44
C SER A 6 -35.47 -15.36 -20.77
N ASN A 7 -35.09 -15.42 -22.05
CA ASN A 7 -33.66 -15.51 -22.44
C ASN A 7 -32.96 -14.16 -22.23
N ILE A 8 -33.65 -13.05 -22.47
CA ILE A 8 -33.12 -11.72 -22.23
C ILE A 8 -32.91 -11.51 -20.72
N LEU A 9 -33.85 -11.91 -19.90
CA LEU A 9 -33.72 -11.84 -18.43
C LEU A 9 -32.54 -12.70 -17.93
N GLY A 10 -32.39 -13.93 -18.43
CA GLY A 10 -31.27 -14.80 -18.08
C GLY A 10 -29.91 -14.22 -18.44
N ILE A 11 -29.78 -13.60 -19.63
CA ILE A 11 -28.55 -12.93 -20.04
C ILE A 11 -28.26 -11.72 -19.12
N PHE A 12 -29.28 -10.93 -18.81
CA PHE A 12 -29.12 -9.77 -17.92
C PHE A 12 -28.65 -10.17 -16.52
N VAL A 13 -29.29 -11.18 -15.92
CA VAL A 13 -28.88 -11.72 -14.61
C VAL A 13 -27.45 -12.25 -14.66
N GLY A 14 -27.08 -12.98 -15.72
CA GLY A 14 -25.71 -13.48 -15.89
C GLY A 14 -24.68 -12.37 -15.97
N LEU A 15 -24.95 -11.33 -16.77
CA LEU A 15 -24.07 -10.16 -16.88
C LEU A 15 -23.92 -9.42 -15.55
N LEU A 16 -25.03 -9.22 -14.82
CA LEU A 16 -25.03 -8.57 -13.52
C LEU A 16 -24.20 -9.38 -12.50
N THR A 17 -24.35 -10.70 -12.50
CA THR A 17 -23.55 -11.58 -11.62
C THR A 17 -22.06 -11.44 -11.91
N VAL A 18 -21.66 -11.49 -13.17
CA VAL A 18 -20.24 -11.29 -13.57
C VAL A 18 -19.73 -9.93 -13.12
N LEU A 19 -20.51 -8.87 -13.31
CA LEU A 19 -20.15 -7.52 -12.87
C LEU A 19 -19.96 -7.45 -11.35
N CYS A 20 -20.90 -8.02 -10.58
CA CYS A 20 -20.79 -8.07 -9.11
C CYS A 20 -19.55 -8.85 -8.64
N MET A 21 -19.25 -9.97 -9.28
CA MET A 21 -18.06 -10.76 -8.97
C MET A 21 -16.77 -10.00 -9.26
N ASN A 22 -16.68 -9.28 -10.38
CA ASN A 22 -15.51 -8.45 -10.71
C ASN A 22 -15.35 -7.30 -9.71
N LEU A 23 -16.44 -6.60 -9.38
CA LEU A 23 -16.42 -5.52 -8.40
C LEU A 23 -16.00 -6.03 -7.02
N TYR A 24 -16.56 -7.16 -6.58
CA TYR A 24 -16.17 -7.79 -5.32
C TYR A 24 -14.67 -8.14 -5.31
N THR A 25 -14.17 -8.76 -6.38
CA THR A 25 -12.76 -9.13 -6.53
C THR A 25 -11.86 -7.90 -6.44
N TYR A 26 -12.21 -6.84 -7.17
CA TYR A 26 -11.47 -5.58 -7.14
C TYR A 26 -11.44 -4.98 -5.73
N CYS A 27 -12.59 -4.84 -5.08
CA CYS A 27 -12.68 -4.32 -3.72
C CYS A 27 -11.88 -5.20 -2.73
N ASN A 28 -12.02 -6.52 -2.82
CA ASN A 28 -11.30 -7.44 -1.93
C ASN A 28 -9.78 -7.27 -2.06
N LEU A 29 -9.25 -7.17 -3.29
CA LEU A 29 -7.82 -6.98 -3.53
C LEU A 29 -7.33 -5.63 -2.99
N LYS A 30 -8.15 -4.58 -3.09
CA LYS A 30 -7.79 -3.25 -2.59
C LYS A 30 -7.84 -3.17 -1.07
N PHE A 31 -8.96 -3.58 -0.46
CA PHE A 31 -9.14 -3.55 1.00
C PHE A 31 -8.12 -4.40 1.75
N ASN A 32 -7.68 -5.52 1.17
CA ASN A 32 -6.75 -6.45 1.81
C ASN A 32 -5.35 -6.41 1.20
N SER A 33 -5.03 -5.35 0.46
CA SER A 33 -3.77 -5.24 -0.31
C SER A 33 -2.52 -5.36 0.57
N VAL A 34 -2.52 -4.77 1.75
CA VAL A 34 -1.40 -4.86 2.71
C VAL A 34 -1.23 -6.30 3.22
N TYR A 35 -2.33 -6.96 3.61
CA TYR A 35 -2.28 -8.38 4.00
C TYR A 35 -1.68 -9.25 2.88
N TYR A 36 -2.15 -9.09 1.65
CA TYR A 36 -1.63 -9.86 0.52
C TYR A 36 -0.17 -9.54 0.22
N ALA A 37 0.22 -8.28 0.35
CA ALA A 37 1.60 -7.84 0.13
C ALA A 37 2.58 -8.39 1.17
N GLN A 38 2.15 -8.60 2.41
CA GLN A 38 2.95 -9.28 3.45
C GLN A 38 3.26 -10.74 3.09
N HIS A 39 2.48 -11.35 2.17
CA HIS A 39 2.57 -12.76 1.81
C HIS A 39 2.99 -12.98 0.33
N ILE A 40 3.33 -11.92 -0.40
CA ILE A 40 3.78 -12.05 -1.79
C ILE A 40 5.27 -12.41 -1.83
N PRO A 41 5.69 -13.37 -2.67
CA PRO A 41 7.10 -13.58 -2.95
C PRO A 41 7.69 -12.32 -3.60
N HIS A 42 8.79 -11.81 -3.06
CA HIS A 42 9.41 -10.59 -3.52
C HIS A 42 10.94 -10.65 -3.43
N LYS A 43 11.61 -9.80 -4.22
CA LYS A 43 13.06 -9.65 -4.22
C LYS A 43 13.51 -8.91 -2.96
N GLU A 44 14.66 -9.31 -2.43
CA GLU A 44 15.29 -8.61 -1.32
C GLU A 44 15.49 -7.10 -1.63
N GLY A 45 15.24 -6.28 -0.63
CA GLY A 45 15.31 -4.82 -0.75
C GLY A 45 14.01 -4.16 -1.25
N THR A 46 12.98 -4.92 -1.67
CA THR A 46 11.63 -4.39 -1.92
C THR A 46 10.76 -4.49 -0.68
N GLU A 47 9.78 -3.60 -0.55
CA GLU A 47 8.87 -3.55 0.60
C GLU A 47 7.40 -3.52 0.14
N PRO A 48 6.86 -4.65 -0.35
CA PRO A 48 5.53 -4.68 -0.98
C PRO A 48 4.40 -4.19 -0.07
N ASP A 49 4.47 -4.48 1.21
CA ASP A 49 3.47 -4.12 2.20
C ASP A 49 3.47 -2.61 2.50
N LEU A 50 4.64 -1.95 2.57
CA LEU A 50 4.74 -0.50 2.67
C LEU A 50 4.22 0.19 1.41
N VAL A 51 4.56 -0.34 0.23
CA VAL A 51 4.02 0.14 -1.05
C VAL A 51 2.49 0.09 -1.05
N MET A 52 1.91 -1.06 -0.69
CA MET A 52 0.45 -1.23 -0.70
C MET A 52 -0.24 -0.43 0.40
N LEU A 53 0.42 -0.21 1.53
CA LEU A 53 -0.08 0.63 2.61
C LEU A 53 -0.39 2.04 2.11
N ILE A 54 0.57 2.68 1.46
CA ILE A 54 0.42 4.05 0.96
C ILE A 54 -0.45 4.11 -0.30
N GLU A 55 -0.27 3.19 -1.25
CA GLU A 55 -1.02 3.22 -2.52
C GLU A 55 -2.52 2.93 -2.37
N ASN A 56 -2.90 2.23 -1.33
CA ASN A 56 -4.29 1.85 -1.10
C ASN A 56 -4.84 2.40 0.23
N MET A 57 -4.26 3.48 0.75
CA MET A 57 -4.66 4.07 2.02
C MET A 57 -6.17 4.42 2.08
N ASP A 58 -6.76 4.84 0.97
CA ASP A 58 -8.21 5.12 0.86
C ASP A 58 -9.09 3.85 0.88
N TRP A 59 -8.50 2.69 0.74
CA TRP A 59 -9.22 1.41 0.64
C TRP A 59 -9.03 0.52 1.86
N ILE A 60 -7.84 0.54 2.45
CA ILE A 60 -7.50 -0.32 3.59
C ILE A 60 -8.18 0.17 4.88
N TYR A 61 -8.27 -0.72 5.85
CA TYR A 61 -8.72 -0.34 7.19
C TYR A 61 -7.64 0.51 7.88
N THR A 62 -7.96 1.77 8.17
CA THR A 62 -7.11 2.73 8.89
C THR A 62 -7.75 3.05 10.23
N PRO A 63 -7.45 2.27 11.29
CA PRO A 63 -8.01 2.50 12.62
C PRO A 63 -7.47 3.79 13.23
N GLU A 64 -8.19 4.37 14.17
CA GLU A 64 -7.67 5.42 15.02
C GLU A 64 -6.56 4.86 15.92
N ILE A 65 -5.34 5.32 15.71
CA ILE A 65 -4.15 4.90 16.47
C ILE A 65 -3.52 6.15 17.08
N ASP A 66 -3.29 6.12 18.39
CA ASP A 66 -2.66 7.23 19.09
C ASP A 66 -1.26 7.55 18.52
N GLY A 67 -1.12 8.78 18.06
CA GLY A 67 0.09 9.26 17.41
C GLY A 67 0.16 9.04 15.89
N ILE A 68 -0.82 8.37 15.27
CA ILE A 68 -0.89 8.20 13.82
C ILE A 68 -2.00 9.09 13.24
N ARG A 69 -1.69 9.83 12.21
CA ARG A 69 -2.64 10.63 11.43
C ARG A 69 -2.56 10.24 9.96
N TYR A 70 -3.69 10.25 9.29
CA TYR A 70 -3.81 9.99 7.86
C TYR A 70 -4.21 11.28 7.16
N ASP A 71 -3.54 11.59 6.06
CA ASP A 71 -3.83 12.75 5.22
C ASP A 71 -4.10 12.27 3.80
N ASN A 72 -5.33 12.48 3.34
CA ASN A 72 -5.82 12.04 2.03
C ASN A 72 -6.10 13.24 1.10
N ASP A 73 -5.72 14.46 1.49
CA ASP A 73 -5.99 15.70 0.73
C ASP A 73 -5.09 15.82 -0.53
N GLY A 74 -5.20 14.81 -1.41
CA GLY A 74 -4.52 14.79 -2.72
C GLY A 74 -3.13 14.13 -2.73
N THR A 75 -2.51 13.92 -1.59
CA THR A 75 -1.31 13.11 -1.43
C THR A 75 -1.54 12.12 -0.29
N ASN A 76 -1.58 10.83 -0.60
CA ASN A 76 -1.68 9.81 0.44
C ASN A 76 -0.48 9.90 1.37
N ALA A 77 -0.71 10.30 2.62
CA ALA A 77 0.33 10.47 3.60
C ALA A 77 -0.05 9.89 4.96
N ILE A 78 0.93 9.28 5.62
CA ILE A 78 0.81 8.78 6.99
C ILE A 78 1.82 9.53 7.84
N ILE A 79 1.34 10.14 8.92
CA ILE A 79 2.14 10.96 9.83
C ILE A 79 2.20 10.24 11.17
N ASN A 80 3.40 9.94 11.64
CA ASN A 80 3.61 9.52 13.02
C ASN A 80 4.07 10.72 13.85
N THR A 81 3.18 11.25 14.68
CA THR A 81 3.44 12.45 15.48
C THR A 81 4.39 12.18 16.65
N LYS A 82 4.54 10.91 17.07
CA LYS A 82 5.44 10.52 18.17
C LYS A 82 6.88 10.49 17.71
N SER A 83 7.15 9.87 16.56
CA SER A 83 8.48 9.82 15.95
C SER A 83 8.79 11.06 15.10
N LYS A 84 7.78 11.94 14.88
CA LYS A 84 7.86 13.10 13.98
C LYS A 84 8.29 12.69 12.57
N SER A 85 7.77 11.56 12.09
CA SER A 85 8.03 11.03 10.77
C SER A 85 6.81 11.13 9.87
N PHE A 86 7.07 11.19 8.58
CA PHE A 86 6.06 11.39 7.55
C PHE A 86 6.37 10.48 6.36
N LEU A 87 5.41 9.67 5.95
CA LEU A 87 5.54 8.78 4.80
C LEU A 87 4.46 9.12 3.77
N THR A 88 4.88 9.47 2.55
CA THR A 88 3.97 9.86 1.47
C THR A 88 4.37 9.26 0.13
N LYS A 89 3.44 9.34 -0.85
CA LYS A 89 3.68 9.00 -2.25
C LYS A 89 3.75 10.26 -3.08
N SER A 90 4.76 10.35 -3.96
CA SER A 90 4.92 11.45 -4.90
C SER A 90 5.31 10.90 -6.27
N LEU A 91 4.50 11.17 -7.32
CA LEU A 91 4.80 10.88 -8.75
C LEU A 91 5.44 9.51 -9.03
N GLY A 92 5.00 8.46 -8.32
CA GLY A 92 5.49 7.09 -8.54
C GLY A 92 6.67 6.67 -7.66
N SER A 93 7.13 7.55 -6.78
CA SER A 93 8.12 7.30 -5.71
C SER A 93 7.48 7.43 -4.33
N PHE A 94 8.23 7.06 -3.29
CA PHE A 94 7.83 7.24 -1.89
C PHE A 94 8.85 8.12 -1.19
N LEU A 95 8.36 9.00 -0.33
CA LEU A 95 9.19 9.90 0.46
C LEU A 95 8.97 9.63 1.94
N TYR A 96 10.06 9.52 2.67
CA TYR A 96 10.05 9.40 4.12
C TYR A 96 10.83 10.57 4.73
N ASP A 97 10.11 11.43 5.44
CA ASP A 97 10.67 12.60 6.10
C ASP A 97 10.85 12.33 7.59
N LYS A 98 12.04 12.57 8.10
CA LYS A 98 12.37 12.51 9.54
C LYS A 98 13.67 13.26 9.82
N ASP A 99 13.76 13.92 10.97
CA ASP A 99 14.99 14.54 11.49
C ASP A 99 15.70 15.48 10.48
N ASN A 100 14.92 16.31 9.77
CA ASN A 100 15.41 17.23 8.73
C ASN A 100 16.06 16.51 7.52
N MET A 101 15.65 15.29 7.25
CA MET A 101 16.02 14.55 6.05
C MET A 101 14.77 14.08 5.32
N THR A 102 14.81 14.13 4.00
CA THR A 102 13.86 13.41 3.13
C THR A 102 14.58 12.30 2.41
N ILE A 103 14.08 11.10 2.53
CA ILE A 103 14.63 9.90 1.92
C ILE A 103 13.68 9.44 0.84
N GLY A 104 14.18 9.36 -0.38
CA GLY A 104 13.47 8.92 -1.57
C GLY A 104 13.60 7.42 -1.81
N PHE A 105 12.48 6.79 -2.18
CA PHE A 105 12.41 5.39 -2.58
C PHE A 105 11.67 5.27 -3.91
N ASP A 106 12.08 4.32 -4.74
CA ASP A 106 11.41 4.00 -6.01
C ASP A 106 10.02 3.37 -5.80
N SER A 107 9.34 3.07 -6.89
CA SER A 107 8.01 2.45 -6.90
C SER A 107 7.93 1.06 -6.24
N ARG A 108 9.05 0.47 -5.88
CA ARG A 108 9.19 -0.83 -5.18
C ARG A 108 9.68 -0.66 -3.74
N PHE A 109 9.81 0.57 -3.28
CA PHE A 109 10.36 0.95 -1.99
C PHE A 109 11.85 0.61 -1.83
N ARG A 110 12.64 0.71 -2.92
CA ARG A 110 14.10 0.62 -2.87
C ARG A 110 14.66 2.03 -2.75
N PHE A 111 15.69 2.18 -1.97
CA PHE A 111 16.37 3.46 -1.75
C PHE A 111 16.85 4.06 -3.09
N GLU A 112 16.59 5.35 -3.29
CA GLU A 112 17.05 6.11 -4.46
C GLU A 112 18.01 7.23 -4.04
N ASP A 113 17.57 8.12 -3.15
CA ASP A 113 18.33 9.29 -2.77
C ASP A 113 18.04 9.76 -1.34
N VAL A 114 18.76 10.77 -0.89
CA VAL A 114 18.51 11.48 0.35
C VAL A 114 18.79 12.97 0.18
N SER A 115 17.85 13.77 0.65
CA SER A 115 17.96 15.23 0.75
C SER A 115 18.07 15.67 2.20
N TYR A 116 19.00 16.55 2.50
CA TYR A 116 19.26 17.06 3.85
C TYR A 116 18.87 18.53 3.94
N PHE A 117 18.14 18.90 4.99
CA PHE A 117 17.69 20.27 5.22
C PHE A 117 18.47 20.99 6.32
N SER A 118 19.47 20.34 6.95
CA SER A 118 20.38 20.96 7.91
C SER A 118 21.80 20.41 7.80
N GLU A 119 22.78 21.18 8.24
CA GLU A 119 24.18 20.76 8.30
C GLU A 119 24.39 19.60 9.30
N GLU A 120 23.57 19.53 10.34
CA GLU A 120 23.60 18.45 11.32
C GLU A 120 23.10 17.14 10.69
N ALA A 121 22.04 17.20 9.89
CA ALA A 121 21.51 16.04 9.18
C ALA A 121 22.53 15.46 8.18
N LYS A 122 23.34 16.29 7.51
CA LYS A 122 24.41 15.85 6.59
C LYS A 122 25.46 14.95 7.26
N ARG A 123 25.61 15.03 8.57
CA ARG A 123 26.56 14.20 9.32
C ARG A 123 26.03 12.79 9.61
N VAL A 124 24.76 12.57 9.39
CA VAL A 124 24.12 11.26 9.61
C VAL A 124 24.42 10.37 8.42
N GLN A 125 25.14 9.28 8.68
CA GLN A 125 25.34 8.26 7.65
C GLN A 125 24.05 7.47 7.43
N VAL A 126 23.49 7.61 6.23
CA VAL A 126 22.28 6.90 5.83
C VAL A 126 22.61 5.41 5.59
N ASN A 127 21.91 4.55 6.33
CA ASN A 127 21.96 3.10 6.14
C ASN A 127 20.55 2.62 5.75
N GLU A 128 20.39 2.13 4.53
CA GLU A 128 19.10 1.71 3.96
C GLU A 128 18.36 0.71 4.86
N SER A 129 19.05 -0.33 5.35
CA SER A 129 18.43 -1.35 6.19
C SER A 129 17.96 -0.80 7.53
N LYS A 130 18.71 0.15 8.11
CA LYS A 130 18.32 0.82 9.35
C LYS A 130 17.08 1.67 9.13
N ILE A 131 17.05 2.46 8.05
CA ILE A 131 15.92 3.34 7.72
C ILE A 131 14.66 2.53 7.45
N LYS A 132 14.74 1.48 6.65
CA LYS A 132 13.58 0.61 6.39
C LYS A 132 13.03 -0.02 7.66
N ARG A 133 13.89 -0.40 8.58
CA ARG A 133 13.47 -0.88 9.90
C ARG A 133 12.76 0.21 10.70
N GLU A 134 13.28 1.43 10.73
CA GLU A 134 12.63 2.57 11.40
C GLU A 134 11.25 2.87 10.80
N ILE A 135 11.14 2.88 9.48
CA ILE A 135 9.84 3.05 8.78
C ILE A 135 8.86 1.95 9.20
N ARG A 136 9.32 0.70 9.24
CA ARG A 136 8.49 -0.42 9.68
C ARG A 136 8.07 -0.30 11.15
N GLU A 137 8.96 0.14 12.02
CA GLU A 137 8.65 0.39 13.44
C GLU A 137 7.63 1.52 13.58
N ASP A 138 7.82 2.63 12.89
CA ASP A 138 6.96 3.81 12.93
C ASP A 138 5.52 3.50 12.46
N PHE A 139 5.36 2.66 11.45
CA PHE A 139 4.06 2.35 10.85
C PHE A 139 3.53 0.92 11.14
N SER A 140 4.27 0.14 11.95
CA SER A 140 3.87 -1.22 12.34
C SER A 140 2.47 -1.31 12.99
N PRO A 141 1.97 -0.32 13.75
CA PRO A 141 0.63 -0.40 14.30
C PRO A 141 -0.45 -0.53 13.23
N ILE A 142 -0.29 0.16 12.09
CA ILE A 142 -1.25 0.08 10.98
C ILE A 142 -1.15 -1.27 10.28
N MET A 143 0.06 -1.78 10.10
CA MET A 143 0.30 -3.04 9.41
C MET A 143 -0.23 -4.25 10.19
N LYS A 144 -0.14 -4.20 11.53
CA LYS A 144 -0.58 -5.28 12.42
C LYS A 144 -2.10 -5.46 12.49
N VAL A 145 -2.89 -4.42 12.20
CA VAL A 145 -4.35 -4.52 12.21
C VAL A 145 -4.93 -5.08 10.90
N GLN A 146 -4.10 -5.24 9.88
CA GLN A 146 -4.51 -5.85 8.61
C GLN A 146 -4.64 -7.37 8.78
N THR A 147 -5.85 -7.87 8.69
CA THR A 147 -6.16 -9.27 8.97
C THR A 147 -6.42 -10.08 7.71
N LYS A 148 -6.32 -11.40 7.84
CA LYS A 148 -6.64 -12.32 6.74
C LYS A 148 -8.07 -12.13 6.27
N PRO A 149 -8.32 -11.89 4.97
CA PRO A 149 -9.67 -11.75 4.43
C PRO A 149 -10.46 -13.06 4.50
N PHE A 150 -11.79 -12.96 4.63
CA PHE A 150 -12.69 -14.12 4.64
C PHE A 150 -12.55 -14.95 3.35
N ILE A 151 -12.55 -14.29 2.19
CA ILE A 151 -12.22 -14.93 0.90
C ILE A 151 -10.79 -14.50 0.56
N ASN A 152 -9.86 -15.44 0.63
CA ASN A 152 -8.47 -15.18 0.35
C ASN A 152 -8.16 -15.30 -1.15
N LEU A 153 -7.82 -14.18 -1.78
CA LEU A 153 -7.44 -14.05 -3.18
C LEU A 153 -5.92 -13.88 -3.37
N GLN A 154 -5.09 -14.41 -2.47
CA GLN A 154 -3.62 -14.30 -2.54
C GLN A 154 -3.05 -14.74 -3.89
N TRP A 155 -3.58 -15.83 -4.45
CA TRP A 155 -3.13 -16.33 -5.74
C TRP A 155 -3.33 -15.32 -6.87
N LEU A 156 -4.47 -14.59 -6.85
CA LEU A 156 -4.78 -13.57 -7.84
C LEU A 156 -3.95 -12.30 -7.59
N PHE A 157 -3.77 -11.91 -6.34
CA PHE A 157 -2.87 -10.82 -5.98
C PHE A 157 -1.43 -11.11 -6.46
N ASN A 158 -0.94 -12.32 -6.24
CA ASN A 158 0.38 -12.73 -6.73
C ASN A 158 0.44 -12.69 -8.27
N LEU A 159 -0.59 -13.11 -8.97
CA LEU A 159 -0.63 -13.07 -10.43
C LEU A 159 -0.50 -11.64 -10.96
N ILE A 160 -1.14 -10.66 -10.29
CA ILE A 160 -1.16 -9.25 -10.71
C ILE A 160 0.13 -8.53 -10.33
N TYR A 161 0.63 -8.74 -9.10
CA TYR A 161 1.67 -7.88 -8.51
C TYR A 161 3.06 -8.54 -8.41
N LYS A 162 3.18 -9.86 -8.61
CA LYS A 162 4.47 -10.55 -8.47
C LYS A 162 5.56 -9.97 -9.38
N SER A 163 5.22 -9.61 -10.62
CA SER A 163 6.18 -9.02 -11.56
C SER A 163 6.70 -7.64 -11.13
N ARG A 164 5.94 -6.94 -10.30
CA ARG A 164 6.35 -5.63 -9.75
C ARG A 164 7.41 -5.77 -8.68
N PHE A 165 7.37 -6.84 -7.87
CA PHE A 165 8.20 -6.97 -6.68
C PHE A 165 9.33 -8.01 -6.81
N ASN A 166 9.42 -8.70 -7.96
CA ASN A 166 10.51 -9.63 -8.29
C ASN A 166 11.61 -9.00 -9.13
#